data_f3b388bfe4af8e76a4f014bd2474b6e7
#
_entry.id   f3b388bfe4af8e76a4f014bd2474b6e7
#
_cell.length_a   1.000
_cell.length_b   1.000
_cell.length_c   1.000
_cell.angle_alpha   90.00
_cell.angle_beta   90.00
_cell.angle_gamma   90.00
#
_symmetry.space_group_name_H-M   'P 1'
#
loop_
_entity.id
_entity.type
_entity.pdbx_description
1 polymer ?
#
loop_
_entity_poly.entity_id
_entity_poly.type
_entity_poly.pdbx_seq_one_letter_code
_entity_poly.pdbx_strand_id
1 'polypeptide(L)'
;MLTPERAQFQRQTLNGSPSRIERSKRDKLERIKRAARKLFGRKGFEATTTREIAAAADIGAGTLFLYAGTKEDLLVLIFREEIGRVVTDAFATMPVRPLLDQVLHLFGAMIALHERDRGLARVFVRELPFVEDRRHGIAEMIVSMFAGIGNLIEQAKSRGELRADVPAARLAHSLFALYLDRKSTRLNSSHSIASRMPSSA
;
A
#
# COMPACT_ATOMS: atom_id res chain seq x y z
N MET A 1 28.37 27.61 13.95
CA MET A 1 28.75 26.70 15.04
C MET A 1 27.51 26.34 15.83
N LEU A 2 27.10 25.09 15.81
CA LEU A 2 25.96 24.59 16.62
C LEU A 2 26.44 24.40 18.06
N THR A 3 25.68 24.92 19.02
CA THR A 3 26.01 24.81 20.45
C THR A 3 25.96 23.34 20.89
N PRO A 4 26.81 22.90 21.86
CA PRO A 4 26.87 21.50 22.31
C PRO A 4 25.52 20.93 22.79
N GLU A 5 24.68 21.78 23.37
CA GLU A 5 23.32 21.39 23.82
C GLU A 5 22.38 20.98 22.68
N ARG A 6 22.41 21.67 21.54
CA ARG A 6 21.63 21.30 20.36
C ARG A 6 22.11 19.98 19.74
N ALA A 7 23.40 19.69 19.78
CA ALA A 7 23.97 18.46 19.31
C ALA A 7 23.60 17.28 20.24
N GLN A 8 23.50 17.50 21.55
CA GLN A 8 23.02 16.50 22.50
C GLN A 8 21.53 16.22 22.36
N PHE A 9 20.71 17.25 22.15
CA PHE A 9 19.26 17.08 21.92
C PHE A 9 18.97 16.30 20.62
N GLN A 10 19.72 16.56 19.54
CA GLN A 10 19.61 15.78 18.29
C GLN A 10 20.09 14.34 18.43
N ARG A 11 21.08 14.04 19.26
CA ARG A 11 21.53 12.67 19.53
C ARG A 11 20.54 11.87 20.38
N GLN A 12 19.81 12.51 21.29
CA GLN A 12 18.78 11.87 22.09
C GLN A 12 17.52 11.50 21.28
N THR A 13 17.19 12.25 20.23
CA THR A 13 16.07 11.95 19.33
C THR A 13 16.37 10.84 18.31
N LEU A 14 17.64 10.55 18.03
CA LEU A 14 18.06 9.55 17.04
C LEU A 14 18.33 8.14 17.63
N ASN A 15 18.38 7.98 18.95
CA ASN A 15 18.73 6.70 19.62
C ASN A 15 17.66 6.20 20.59
N GLY A 16 16.43 6.69 20.51
CA GLY A 16 15.33 6.23 21.35
C GLY A 16 14.77 4.89 20.87
N SER A 17 15.17 3.78 21.46
CA SER A 17 14.35 2.56 21.38
C SER A 17 12.89 2.92 21.71
N PRO A 18 11.89 2.48 20.93
CA PRO A 18 10.50 2.86 21.15
C PRO A 18 10.10 2.56 22.59
N SER A 19 9.40 3.50 23.22
CA SER A 19 8.96 3.35 24.62
C SER A 19 8.14 2.06 24.77
N ARG A 20 8.03 1.55 26.00
CA ARG A 20 7.20 0.37 26.30
C ARG A 20 5.75 0.58 25.81
N ILE A 21 5.25 1.81 25.91
CA ILE A 21 3.89 2.18 25.47
C ILE A 21 3.78 2.11 23.94
N GLU A 22 4.77 2.64 23.21
CA GLU A 22 4.80 2.61 21.75
C GLU A 22 4.92 1.18 21.21
N ARG A 23 5.77 0.35 21.83
CA ARG A 23 5.85 -1.07 21.51
C ARG A 23 4.52 -1.77 21.70
N SER A 24 3.86 -1.57 22.86
CA SER A 24 2.56 -2.16 23.15
C SER A 24 1.47 -1.72 22.16
N LYS A 25 1.47 -0.43 21.74
CA LYS A 25 0.55 0.08 20.72
C LYS A 25 0.79 -0.59 19.37
N ARG A 26 2.05 -0.71 18.95
CA ARG A 26 2.42 -1.37 17.70
C ARG A 26 2.04 -2.84 17.70
N ASP A 27 2.32 -3.57 18.79
CA ASP A 27 1.98 -4.99 18.92
C ASP A 27 0.46 -5.22 18.84
N LYS A 28 -0.33 -4.35 19.47
CA LYS A 28 -1.80 -4.39 19.38
C LYS A 28 -2.27 -4.16 17.93
N LEU A 29 -1.72 -3.16 17.25
CA LEU A 29 -2.05 -2.88 15.84
C LEU A 29 -1.73 -4.07 14.94
N GLU A 30 -0.59 -4.73 15.14
CA GLU A 30 -0.22 -5.94 14.38
C GLU A 30 -1.19 -7.10 14.63
N ARG A 31 -1.65 -7.29 15.88
CA ARG A 31 -2.67 -8.31 16.22
C ARG A 31 -3.99 -7.99 15.50
N ILE A 32 -4.43 -6.73 15.51
CA ILE A 32 -5.66 -6.27 14.85
C ILE A 32 -5.56 -6.55 13.33
N LYS A 33 -4.49 -6.12 12.68
CA LYS A 33 -4.28 -6.33 11.24
C LYS A 33 -4.28 -7.81 10.86
N ARG A 34 -3.61 -8.65 11.66
CA ARG A 34 -3.56 -10.10 11.46
C ARG A 34 -4.95 -10.74 11.61
N ALA A 35 -5.71 -10.36 12.63
CA ALA A 35 -7.07 -10.82 12.85
C ALA A 35 -8.01 -10.42 11.71
N ALA A 36 -7.96 -9.15 11.29
CA ALA A 36 -8.75 -8.63 10.18
C ALA A 36 -8.44 -9.37 8.87
N ARG A 37 -7.15 -9.53 8.53
CA ARG A 37 -6.69 -10.26 7.33
C ARG A 37 -7.22 -11.69 7.31
N LYS A 38 -7.12 -12.40 8.44
CA LYS A 38 -7.61 -13.78 8.58
C LYS A 38 -9.13 -13.87 8.40
N LEU A 39 -9.88 -12.94 8.98
CA LEU A 39 -11.33 -12.93 8.88
C LEU A 39 -11.81 -12.55 7.49
N PHE A 40 -11.21 -11.53 6.87
CA PHE A 40 -11.51 -11.13 5.49
C PHE A 40 -11.27 -12.29 4.49
N GLY A 41 -10.15 -13.00 4.65
CA GLY A 41 -9.83 -14.15 3.77
C GLY A 41 -10.74 -15.36 4.00
N ARG A 42 -11.25 -15.59 5.23
CA ARG A 42 -12.07 -16.77 5.54
C ARG A 42 -13.54 -16.63 5.20
N LYS A 43 -14.13 -15.49 5.49
CA LYS A 43 -15.59 -15.27 5.36
C LYS A 43 -15.96 -14.12 4.46
N GLY A 44 -14.96 -13.46 3.86
CA GLY A 44 -15.12 -12.29 3.02
C GLY A 44 -15.22 -11.00 3.81
N PHE A 45 -15.00 -9.89 3.10
CA PHE A 45 -15.00 -8.55 3.70
C PHE A 45 -16.40 -8.16 4.24
N GLU A 46 -17.45 -8.35 3.43
CA GLU A 46 -18.80 -7.88 3.78
C GLU A 46 -19.35 -8.60 5.02
N ALA A 47 -19.10 -9.90 5.15
CA ALA A 47 -19.57 -10.70 6.28
C ALA A 47 -18.71 -10.52 7.57
N THR A 48 -17.60 -9.79 7.52
CA THR A 48 -16.74 -9.54 8.68
C THR A 48 -17.17 -8.27 9.42
N THR A 49 -17.22 -8.35 10.74
CA THR A 49 -17.55 -7.21 11.62
C THR A 49 -16.35 -6.76 12.44
N THR A 50 -16.33 -5.47 12.82
CA THR A 50 -15.29 -4.93 13.72
C THR A 50 -15.28 -5.62 15.08
N ARG A 51 -16.44 -6.06 15.58
CA ARG A 51 -16.55 -6.81 16.84
C ARG A 51 -15.83 -8.15 16.77
N GLU A 52 -15.98 -8.89 15.68
CA GLU A 52 -15.26 -10.16 15.47
C GLU A 52 -13.76 -9.95 15.32
N ILE A 53 -13.36 -8.86 14.65
CA ILE A 53 -11.94 -8.50 14.55
C ILE A 53 -11.36 -8.20 15.93
N ALA A 54 -12.05 -7.42 16.77
CA ALA A 54 -11.61 -7.11 18.12
C ALA A 54 -11.48 -8.37 18.99
N ALA A 55 -12.49 -9.26 18.95
CA ALA A 55 -12.45 -10.54 19.66
C ALA A 55 -11.28 -11.43 19.19
N ALA A 56 -11.08 -11.55 17.87
CA ALA A 56 -9.98 -12.35 17.30
C ALA A 56 -8.59 -11.76 17.57
N ALA A 57 -8.50 -10.44 17.80
CA ALA A 57 -7.28 -9.74 18.19
C ALA A 57 -7.06 -9.74 19.72
N ASP A 58 -7.97 -10.31 20.49
CA ASP A 58 -7.94 -10.32 21.96
C ASP A 58 -7.83 -8.89 22.51
N ILE A 59 -8.77 -8.00 22.08
CA ILE A 59 -8.92 -6.63 22.57
C ILE A 59 -10.39 -6.26 22.72
N GLY A 60 -10.68 -5.26 23.55
CA GLY A 60 -12.01 -4.66 23.62
C GLY A 60 -12.39 -3.91 22.33
N ALA A 61 -13.67 -3.94 21.95
CA ALA A 61 -14.17 -3.22 20.77
C ALA A 61 -13.83 -1.72 20.80
N GLY A 62 -13.94 -1.06 21.96
CA GLY A 62 -13.54 0.34 22.15
C GLY A 62 -12.05 0.59 21.86
N THR A 63 -11.19 -0.39 22.17
CA THR A 63 -9.76 -0.31 21.87
C THR A 63 -9.51 -0.36 20.36
N LEU A 64 -10.27 -1.15 19.60
CA LEU A 64 -10.13 -1.24 18.13
C LEU A 64 -10.39 0.12 17.48
N PHE A 65 -11.42 0.85 17.93
CA PHE A 65 -11.78 2.17 17.38
C PHE A 65 -10.69 3.25 17.59
N LEU A 66 -9.74 3.04 18.51
CA LEU A 66 -8.57 3.91 18.64
C LEU A 66 -7.57 3.74 17.48
N TYR A 67 -7.62 2.61 16.77
CA TYR A 67 -6.72 2.27 15.66
C TYR A 67 -7.39 2.46 14.29
N ALA A 68 -8.66 2.14 14.19
CA ALA A 68 -9.44 2.27 12.95
C ALA A 68 -10.91 2.50 13.30
N GLY A 69 -11.54 3.48 12.68
CA GLY A 69 -12.96 3.80 12.91
C GLY A 69 -13.91 2.79 12.29
N THR A 70 -13.48 2.16 11.20
CA THR A 70 -14.29 1.22 10.40
C THR A 70 -13.46 0.00 9.98
N LYS A 71 -14.12 -1.03 9.44
CA LYS A 71 -13.42 -2.17 8.83
C LYS A 71 -12.76 -1.78 7.49
N GLU A 72 -13.29 -0.78 6.82
CA GLU A 72 -12.76 -0.16 5.62
C GLU A 72 -11.41 0.52 5.91
N ASP A 73 -11.31 1.29 7.01
CA ASP A 73 -10.06 1.88 7.49
C ASP A 73 -8.99 0.80 7.74
N LEU A 74 -9.38 -0.32 8.36
CA LEU A 74 -8.46 -1.44 8.59
C LEU A 74 -7.98 -2.07 7.29
N LEU A 75 -8.88 -2.22 6.31
CA LEU A 75 -8.52 -2.76 5.01
C LEU A 75 -7.50 -1.85 4.31
N VAL A 76 -7.75 -0.55 4.30
CA VAL A 76 -6.85 0.43 3.70
C VAL A 76 -5.49 0.44 4.39
N LEU A 77 -5.45 0.38 5.72
CA LEU A 77 -4.22 0.31 6.49
C LEU A 77 -3.41 -0.95 6.15
N ILE A 78 -4.06 -2.10 6.01
CA ILE A 78 -3.44 -3.37 5.63
C ILE A 78 -2.84 -3.29 4.23
N PHE A 79 -3.62 -2.82 3.24
CA PHE A 79 -3.15 -2.72 1.86
C PHE A 79 -2.04 -1.69 1.68
N ARG A 80 -2.14 -0.53 2.33
CA ARG A 80 -1.06 0.47 2.33
C ARG A 80 0.27 -0.14 2.76
N GLU A 81 0.26 -0.90 3.85
CA GLU A 81 1.47 -1.52 4.36
C GLU A 81 2.01 -2.61 3.42
N GLU A 82 1.13 -3.41 2.83
CA GLU A 82 1.51 -4.43 1.85
C GLU A 82 2.08 -3.80 0.58
N ILE A 83 1.43 -2.76 0.05
CA ILE A 83 1.91 -2.00 -1.10
C ILE A 83 3.27 -1.37 -0.77
N GLY A 84 3.40 -0.73 0.40
CA GLY A 84 4.66 -0.12 0.83
C GLY A 84 5.81 -1.12 0.87
N ARG A 85 5.59 -2.32 1.42
CA ARG A 85 6.59 -3.40 1.41
C ARG A 85 6.94 -3.84 -0.02
N VAL A 86 5.93 -4.13 -0.84
CA VAL A 86 6.15 -4.58 -2.23
C VAL A 86 6.91 -3.53 -3.03
N VAL A 87 6.59 -2.25 -2.88
CA VAL A 87 7.30 -1.15 -3.55
C VAL A 87 8.75 -1.05 -3.06
N THR A 88 8.96 -1.11 -1.74
CA THR A 88 10.31 -1.09 -1.15
C THR A 88 11.15 -2.27 -1.64
N ASP A 89 10.59 -3.48 -1.62
CA ASP A 89 11.26 -4.69 -2.09
C ASP A 89 11.56 -4.63 -3.59
N ALA A 90 10.62 -4.12 -4.41
CA ALA A 90 10.82 -3.94 -5.84
C ALA A 90 11.95 -2.95 -6.15
N PHE A 91 12.04 -1.83 -5.42
CA PHE A 91 13.18 -0.90 -5.57
C PHE A 91 14.50 -1.52 -5.09
N ALA A 92 14.49 -2.28 -4.00
CA ALA A 92 15.69 -2.94 -3.48
C ALA A 92 16.22 -4.04 -4.43
N THR A 93 15.33 -4.67 -5.19
CA THR A 93 15.67 -5.74 -6.15
C THR A 93 15.61 -5.26 -7.61
N MET A 94 15.69 -3.94 -7.84
CA MET A 94 15.57 -3.35 -9.16
C MET A 94 16.65 -3.88 -10.11
N PRO A 95 16.28 -4.46 -11.26
CA PRO A 95 17.27 -5.00 -12.18
C PRO A 95 18.06 -3.87 -12.87
N VAL A 96 19.35 -4.12 -13.13
CA VAL A 96 20.18 -3.24 -13.97
C VAL A 96 19.84 -3.51 -15.44
N ARG A 97 18.75 -2.92 -15.90
CA ARG A 97 18.17 -3.14 -17.23
C ARG A 97 17.55 -1.82 -17.75
N PRO A 98 17.14 -1.76 -19.04
CA PRO A 98 16.43 -0.60 -19.57
C PRO A 98 15.21 -0.20 -18.75
N LEU A 99 14.81 1.08 -18.84
CA LEU A 99 13.71 1.64 -18.04
C LEU A 99 12.42 0.84 -18.16
N LEU A 100 12.10 0.33 -19.34
CA LEU A 100 10.89 -0.46 -19.55
C LEU A 100 10.86 -1.71 -18.65
N ASP A 101 11.96 -2.44 -18.57
CA ASP A 101 12.08 -3.64 -17.72
C ASP A 101 11.98 -3.28 -16.23
N GLN A 102 12.54 -2.14 -15.84
CA GLN A 102 12.45 -1.61 -14.46
C GLN A 102 11.02 -1.25 -14.09
N VAL A 103 10.30 -0.59 -14.98
CA VAL A 103 8.88 -0.24 -14.79
C VAL A 103 8.01 -1.50 -14.73
N LEU A 104 8.26 -2.47 -15.61
CA LEU A 104 7.55 -3.76 -15.60
C LEU A 104 7.83 -4.56 -14.33
N HIS A 105 9.05 -4.51 -13.80
CA HIS A 105 9.41 -5.13 -12.53
C HIS A 105 8.60 -4.53 -11.36
N LEU A 106 8.58 -3.21 -11.22
CA LEU A 106 7.84 -2.52 -10.16
C LEU A 106 6.33 -2.77 -10.26
N PHE A 107 5.73 -2.48 -11.40
CA PHE A 107 4.28 -2.61 -11.57
C PHE A 107 3.83 -4.08 -11.62
N GLY A 108 4.68 -4.99 -12.11
CA GLY A 108 4.44 -6.42 -12.05
C GLY A 108 4.31 -6.92 -10.62
N ALA A 109 5.20 -6.50 -9.72
CA ALA A 109 5.12 -6.82 -8.30
C ALA A 109 3.84 -6.28 -7.64
N MET A 110 3.44 -5.04 -7.96
CA MET A 110 2.20 -4.44 -7.47
C MET A 110 0.94 -5.15 -8.01
N ILE A 111 0.94 -5.55 -9.28
CA ILE A 111 -0.16 -6.33 -9.87
C ILE A 111 -0.26 -7.69 -9.18
N ALA A 112 0.85 -8.39 -8.98
CA ALA A 112 0.90 -9.68 -8.30
C ALA A 112 0.33 -9.62 -6.88
N LEU A 113 0.58 -8.52 -6.15
CA LEU A 113 -0.03 -8.28 -4.84
C LEU A 113 -1.57 -8.27 -4.92
N HIS A 114 -2.13 -7.53 -5.88
CA HIS A 114 -3.58 -7.42 -6.02
C HIS A 114 -4.23 -8.71 -6.55
N GLU A 115 -3.49 -9.53 -7.26
CA GLU A 115 -3.96 -10.82 -7.77
C GLU A 115 -4.05 -11.90 -6.69
N ARG A 116 -3.37 -11.76 -5.54
CA ARG A 116 -3.44 -12.70 -4.40
C ARG A 116 -4.85 -12.78 -3.82
N ASP A 117 -5.56 -11.65 -3.73
CA ASP A 117 -6.95 -11.59 -3.31
C ASP A 117 -7.66 -10.47 -4.08
N ARG A 118 -8.18 -10.82 -5.26
CA ARG A 118 -8.89 -9.88 -6.14
C ARG A 118 -10.14 -9.29 -5.49
N GLY A 119 -10.80 -10.06 -4.63
CA GLY A 119 -11.98 -9.62 -3.90
C GLY A 119 -11.67 -8.46 -2.97
N LEU A 120 -10.70 -8.64 -2.09
CA LEU A 120 -10.24 -7.60 -1.17
C LEU A 120 -9.59 -6.42 -1.90
N ALA A 121 -8.80 -6.66 -2.95
CA ALA A 121 -8.20 -5.60 -3.75
C ALA A 121 -9.25 -4.69 -4.41
N ARG A 122 -10.38 -5.26 -4.87
CA ARG A 122 -11.50 -4.49 -5.41
C ARG A 122 -12.15 -3.61 -4.35
N VAL A 123 -12.40 -4.16 -3.15
CA VAL A 123 -12.92 -3.38 -2.02
C VAL A 123 -11.96 -2.26 -1.65
N PHE A 124 -10.66 -2.55 -1.55
CA PHE A 124 -9.64 -1.55 -1.26
C PHE A 124 -9.68 -0.38 -2.25
N VAL A 125 -9.73 -0.66 -3.56
CA VAL A 125 -9.78 0.39 -4.60
C VAL A 125 -11.07 1.21 -4.50
N ARG A 126 -12.18 0.58 -4.18
CA ARG A 126 -13.49 1.24 -3.99
C ARG A 126 -13.47 2.19 -2.79
N GLU A 127 -12.90 1.75 -1.68
CA GLU A 127 -12.92 2.51 -0.41
C GLU A 127 -11.84 3.60 -0.35
N LEU A 128 -10.76 3.46 -1.12
CA LEU A 128 -9.63 4.37 -1.08
C LEU A 128 -9.98 5.87 -1.19
N PRO A 129 -10.93 6.33 -2.04
CA PRO A 129 -11.32 7.73 -2.12
C PRO A 129 -12.04 8.30 -0.88
N PHE A 130 -12.58 7.43 -0.03
CA PHE A 130 -13.41 7.81 1.12
C PHE A 130 -12.66 7.78 2.45
N VAL A 131 -11.42 7.29 2.44
CA VAL A 131 -10.60 7.16 3.64
C VAL A 131 -9.82 8.44 3.91
N GLU A 132 -9.89 8.93 5.15
CA GLU A 132 -9.12 10.09 5.58
C GLU A 132 -7.61 9.80 5.51
N ASP A 133 -6.91 10.44 4.59
CA ASP A 133 -5.48 10.25 4.36
C ASP A 133 -4.62 10.58 5.60
N ARG A 134 -5.03 11.57 6.41
CA ARG A 134 -4.30 11.99 7.61
C ARG A 134 -4.01 10.87 8.60
N ARG A 135 -4.85 9.82 8.62
CA ARG A 135 -4.68 8.66 9.53
C ARG A 135 -3.85 7.55 8.93
N HIS A 136 -3.76 7.49 7.61
CA HIS A 136 -3.25 6.31 6.91
C HIS A 136 -1.96 6.56 6.13
N GLY A 137 -1.55 7.80 5.89
CA GLY A 137 -0.28 8.15 5.22
C GLY A 137 -0.17 7.59 3.78
N ILE A 138 -1.30 7.54 3.07
CA ILE A 138 -1.37 7.04 1.69
C ILE A 138 -0.71 8.03 0.75
N ALA A 139 -0.93 9.34 0.98
CA ALA A 139 -0.33 10.39 0.16
C ALA A 139 1.20 10.35 0.22
N GLU A 140 1.77 10.18 1.42
CA GLU A 140 3.23 10.07 1.58
C GLU A 140 3.78 8.83 0.86
N MET A 141 3.08 7.70 0.93
CA MET A 141 3.47 6.49 0.21
C MET A 141 3.45 6.72 -1.31
N ILE A 142 2.41 7.38 -1.82
CA ILE A 142 2.28 7.71 -3.25
C ILE A 142 3.40 8.66 -3.68
N VAL A 143 3.66 9.73 -2.92
CA VAL A 143 4.72 10.70 -3.18
C VAL A 143 6.09 10.00 -3.21
N SER A 144 6.38 9.13 -2.25
CA SER A 144 7.63 8.37 -2.20
C SER A 144 7.78 7.45 -3.41
N MET A 145 6.71 6.79 -3.84
CA MET A 145 6.72 5.94 -5.03
C MET A 145 6.98 6.76 -6.30
N PHE A 146 6.33 7.92 -6.45
CA PHE A 146 6.57 8.80 -7.60
C PHE A 146 8.00 9.35 -7.62
N ALA A 147 8.57 9.68 -6.47
CA ALA A 147 9.97 10.08 -6.37
C ALA A 147 10.90 8.94 -6.84
N GLY A 148 10.63 7.70 -6.42
CA GLY A 148 11.36 6.52 -6.88
C GLY A 148 11.30 6.32 -8.40
N ILE A 149 10.10 6.39 -8.99
CA ILE A 149 9.91 6.29 -10.44
C ILE A 149 10.62 7.45 -11.16
N GLY A 150 10.51 8.67 -10.63
CA GLY A 150 11.22 9.84 -11.16
C GLY A 150 12.73 9.62 -11.23
N ASN A 151 13.33 9.06 -10.17
CA ASN A 151 14.76 8.73 -10.15
C ASN A 151 15.14 7.70 -11.21
N LEU A 152 14.32 6.66 -11.45
CA LEU A 152 14.56 5.69 -12.54
C LEU A 152 14.54 6.37 -13.91
N ILE A 153 13.62 7.30 -14.13
CA ILE A 153 13.51 8.06 -15.38
C ILE A 153 14.74 8.96 -15.59
N GLU A 154 15.20 9.68 -14.55
CA GLU A 154 16.40 10.52 -14.67
C GLU A 154 17.65 9.69 -14.93
N GLN A 155 17.79 8.51 -14.31
CA GLN A 155 18.86 7.58 -14.62
C GLN A 155 18.78 7.06 -16.07
N ALA A 156 17.59 6.76 -16.58
CA ALA A 156 17.40 6.35 -17.97
C ALA A 156 17.78 7.46 -18.96
N LYS A 157 17.47 8.74 -18.66
CA LYS A 157 17.93 9.88 -19.44
C LYS A 157 19.46 9.98 -19.46
N SER A 158 20.11 9.82 -18.29
CA SER A 158 21.58 9.88 -18.21
C SER A 158 22.26 8.75 -19.01
N ARG A 159 21.57 7.62 -19.21
CA ARG A 159 22.02 6.50 -20.06
C ARG A 159 21.66 6.67 -21.55
N GLY A 160 20.96 7.76 -21.91
CA GLY A 160 20.53 8.00 -23.29
C GLY A 160 19.31 7.16 -23.76
N GLU A 161 18.61 6.49 -22.84
CA GLU A 161 17.41 5.70 -23.16
C GLU A 161 16.20 6.59 -23.44
N LEU A 162 16.19 7.81 -22.91
CA LEU A 162 15.13 8.79 -23.06
C LEU A 162 15.70 10.14 -23.47
N ARG A 163 14.89 10.92 -24.18
CA ARG A 163 15.20 12.32 -24.48
C ARG A 163 15.28 13.14 -23.19
N ALA A 164 16.26 14.02 -23.09
CA ALA A 164 16.51 14.84 -21.90
C ALA A 164 15.39 15.86 -21.62
N ASP A 165 14.67 16.31 -22.67
CA ASP A 165 13.59 17.30 -22.60
C ASP A 165 12.25 16.75 -22.07
N VAL A 166 12.11 15.43 -21.90
CA VAL A 166 10.90 14.83 -21.34
C VAL A 166 10.85 15.06 -19.82
N PRO A 167 9.83 15.74 -19.26
CA PRO A 167 9.72 15.96 -17.83
C PRO A 167 9.48 14.62 -17.08
N ALA A 168 10.39 14.25 -16.18
CA ALA A 168 10.31 12.98 -15.44
C ALA A 168 9.00 12.84 -14.65
N ALA A 169 8.54 13.91 -14.01
CA ALA A 169 7.29 13.90 -13.27
C ALA A 169 6.08 13.56 -14.16
N ARG A 170 6.00 14.15 -15.36
CA ARG A 170 4.92 13.87 -16.32
C ARG A 170 4.94 12.42 -16.77
N LEU A 171 6.13 11.89 -17.09
CA LEU A 171 6.27 10.50 -17.52
C LEU A 171 5.91 9.53 -16.37
N ALA A 172 6.34 9.82 -15.13
CA ALA A 172 5.99 9.03 -13.95
C ALA A 172 4.46 8.97 -13.75
N HIS A 173 3.76 10.10 -13.87
CA HIS A 173 2.30 10.13 -13.79
C HIS A 173 1.64 9.33 -14.90
N SER A 174 2.12 9.44 -16.14
CA SER A 174 1.59 8.69 -17.29
C SER A 174 1.77 7.19 -17.11
N LEU A 175 2.93 6.74 -16.64
CA LEU A 175 3.20 5.32 -16.33
C LEU A 175 2.27 4.80 -15.24
N PHE A 176 2.06 5.59 -14.20
CA PHE A 176 1.17 5.21 -13.11
C PHE A 176 -0.31 5.18 -13.55
N ALA A 177 -0.73 6.11 -14.39
CA ALA A 177 -2.09 6.11 -14.98
C ALA A 177 -2.34 4.84 -15.80
N LEU A 178 -1.37 4.43 -16.63
CA LEU A 178 -1.45 3.16 -17.39
C LEU A 178 -1.52 1.93 -16.48
N TYR A 179 -0.78 1.95 -15.36
CA TYR A 179 -0.88 0.89 -14.35
C TYR A 179 -2.28 0.84 -13.73
N LEU A 180 -2.87 1.98 -13.37
CA LEU A 180 -4.21 2.05 -12.78
C LEU A 180 -5.29 1.57 -13.76
N ASP A 181 -5.22 1.98 -15.04
CA ASP A 181 -6.16 1.55 -16.08
C ASP A 181 -6.12 0.02 -16.26
N ARG A 182 -4.94 -0.55 -16.41
CA ARG A 182 -4.76 -2.01 -16.51
C ARG A 182 -5.27 -2.75 -15.27
N LYS A 183 -5.05 -2.19 -14.08
CA LYS A 183 -5.55 -2.74 -12.81
C LYS A 183 -7.07 -2.72 -12.77
N SER A 184 -7.71 -1.60 -13.12
CA SER A 184 -9.17 -1.45 -13.11
C SER A 184 -9.82 -2.40 -14.11
N THR A 185 -9.28 -2.52 -15.32
CA THR A 185 -9.77 -3.43 -16.36
C THR A 185 -9.69 -4.89 -15.91
N ARG A 186 -8.58 -5.32 -15.30
CA ARG A 186 -8.43 -6.70 -14.80
C ARG A 186 -9.32 -7.02 -13.59
N LEU A 187 -9.55 -6.06 -12.70
CA LEU A 187 -10.44 -6.24 -11.55
C LEU A 187 -11.92 -6.30 -11.97
N ASN A 188 -12.30 -5.62 -13.06
CA ASN A 188 -13.67 -5.56 -13.55
C ASN A 188 -14.03 -6.70 -14.52
N SER A 189 -13.08 -7.26 -15.27
CA SER A 189 -13.32 -8.29 -16.28
C SER A 189 -13.84 -9.62 -15.71
N SER A 190 -13.74 -9.85 -14.41
CA SER A 190 -14.25 -11.07 -13.75
C SER A 190 -15.79 -11.13 -13.63
N HIS A 191 -16.52 -10.03 -13.89
CA HIS A 191 -17.99 -10.03 -13.87
C HIS A 191 -18.63 -10.45 -15.20
N SER A 192 -17.91 -10.39 -16.31
CA SER A 192 -18.46 -10.69 -17.63
C SER A 192 -18.62 -12.21 -17.91
N ILE A 193 -17.91 -13.06 -17.16
CA ILE A 193 -17.92 -14.51 -17.40
C ILE A 193 -19.01 -15.21 -16.58
N ALA A 194 -19.34 -14.70 -15.38
CA ALA A 194 -20.33 -15.31 -14.50
C ALA A 194 -21.79 -15.08 -14.94
N SER A 195 -22.05 -14.07 -15.78
CA SER A 195 -23.41 -13.72 -16.25
C SER A 195 -23.81 -14.36 -17.59
N ARG A 196 -22.98 -15.27 -18.14
CA ARG A 196 -23.24 -15.95 -19.42
C ARG A 196 -23.43 -17.45 -19.31
N MET A 197 -23.82 -17.99 -18.15
CA MET A 197 -24.31 -19.34 -18.12
C MET A 197 -25.81 -19.33 -18.44
N PRO A 198 -26.26 -19.97 -19.55
CA PRO A 198 -27.68 -20.13 -19.80
C PRO A 198 -28.24 -21.06 -18.72
N SER A 199 -29.33 -20.63 -18.11
CA SER A 199 -30.19 -21.50 -17.29
C SER A 199 -30.66 -22.65 -18.17
N SER A 200 -30.10 -23.83 -17.98
CA SER A 200 -30.62 -25.06 -18.59
C SER A 200 -31.88 -25.43 -17.86
N ALA A 201 -32.98 -25.42 -18.60
CA ALA A 201 -34.27 -25.98 -18.26
C ALA A 201 -34.16 -27.50 -18.00
#